data_0f7ee69da326ebb62bc0cb123de3b0c1
#
_entry.id   0f7ee69da326ebb62bc0cb123de3b0c1
#
_cell.length_a   1.000
_cell.length_b   1.000
_cell.length_c   1.000
_cell.angle_alpha   90.00
_cell.angle_beta   90.00
_cell.angle_gamma   90.00
#
_symmetry.space_group_name_H-M   'P 1'
#
loop_
_entity.id
_entity.type
_entity.pdbx_description
1 polymer ?
#
loop_
_entity_poly.entity_id
_entity_poly.type
_entity_poly.pdbx_seq_one_letter_code
_entity_poly.pdbx_strand_id
1 'polypeptide(L)'
;MVMTARIYITEEALKQARNEQTKAYRNRNPAVIKEIRKRTDAKRKQKRREQELERRYGLTYSDYLAMLDSQKGLCSICERPERLLGRGGIVRPLNVDHCHTSNKIRGLLCASCNLALGNLEDNIFYLKSAISYLENNNEKLL
;
A
#
# COMPACT_ATOMS: atom_id res chain seq x y z
N MET A 1 66.33 20.43 -10.11
CA MET A 1 65.36 20.48 -8.99
C MET A 1 63.95 20.56 -9.59
N VAL A 2 63.24 19.44 -9.71
CA VAL A 2 61.91 19.42 -10.34
C VAL A 2 60.89 19.62 -9.18
N MET A 3 60.25 20.78 -9.16
CA MET A 3 59.14 21.05 -8.23
C MET A 3 57.90 20.27 -8.69
N THR A 4 57.56 19.18 -8.03
CA THR A 4 56.28 18.48 -8.19
C THR A 4 55.16 19.37 -7.65
N ALA A 5 54.36 19.95 -8.54
CA ALA A 5 53.16 20.67 -8.17
C ALA A 5 52.16 19.70 -7.49
N ARG A 6 51.87 19.93 -6.21
CA ARG A 6 50.79 19.21 -5.52
C ARG A 6 49.45 19.65 -6.14
N ILE A 7 48.81 18.75 -6.88
CA ILE A 7 47.46 18.98 -7.42
C ILE A 7 46.50 18.89 -6.21
N TYR A 8 45.96 20.04 -5.78
CA TYR A 8 44.86 20.07 -4.80
C TYR A 8 43.55 19.75 -5.54
N ILE A 9 43.05 18.52 -5.36
CA ILE A 9 41.74 18.13 -5.89
C ILE A 9 40.68 18.73 -4.98
N THR A 10 39.82 19.57 -5.52
CA THR A 10 38.71 20.16 -4.76
C THR A 10 37.64 19.11 -4.41
N GLU A 11 36.91 19.35 -3.34
CA GLU A 11 35.80 18.46 -2.91
C GLU A 11 34.73 18.33 -4.02
N GLU A 12 34.47 19.41 -4.74
CA GLU A 12 33.60 19.45 -5.91
C GLU A 12 34.11 18.55 -7.04
N ALA A 13 35.39 18.56 -7.35
CA ALA A 13 35.96 17.70 -8.37
C ALA A 13 35.84 16.21 -7.98
N LEU A 14 36.06 15.87 -6.73
CA LEU A 14 35.85 14.51 -6.22
C LEU A 14 34.39 14.09 -6.30
N LYS A 15 33.45 14.97 -5.99
CA LYS A 15 32.00 14.72 -6.10
C LYS A 15 31.57 14.50 -7.55
N GLN A 16 32.09 15.30 -8.48
CA GLN A 16 31.85 15.14 -9.91
C GLN A 16 32.39 13.80 -10.43
N ALA A 17 33.62 13.44 -10.11
CA ALA A 17 34.20 12.16 -10.50
C ALA A 17 33.40 10.95 -9.98
N ARG A 18 32.93 10.98 -8.74
CA ARG A 18 32.03 9.93 -8.16
C ARG A 18 30.71 9.85 -8.90
N ASN A 19 30.13 10.99 -9.26
CA ASN A 19 28.86 11.02 -10.00
C ASN A 19 29.01 10.43 -11.41
N GLU A 20 30.09 10.76 -12.11
CA GLU A 20 30.40 10.22 -13.45
C GLU A 20 30.64 8.71 -13.38
N GLN A 21 31.42 8.24 -12.42
CA GLN A 21 31.67 6.83 -12.20
C GLN A 21 30.36 6.08 -11.91
N THR A 22 29.51 6.65 -11.08
CA THR A 22 28.18 6.08 -10.77
C THR A 22 27.28 6.01 -12.00
N LYS A 23 27.28 7.08 -12.82
CA LYS A 23 26.54 7.13 -14.09
C LYS A 23 27.04 6.09 -15.08
N ALA A 24 28.34 5.97 -15.22
CA ALA A 24 28.97 4.99 -16.09
C ALA A 24 28.66 3.54 -15.64
N TYR A 25 28.68 3.27 -14.34
CA TYR A 25 28.30 1.97 -13.80
C TYR A 25 26.84 1.63 -14.10
N ARG A 26 25.92 2.58 -13.89
CA ARG A 26 24.48 2.39 -14.18
C ARG A 26 24.22 2.07 -15.64
N ASN A 27 24.92 2.75 -16.54
CA ASN A 27 24.80 2.55 -17.99
C ASN A 27 25.32 1.18 -18.43
N ARG A 28 26.41 0.69 -17.80
CA ARG A 28 26.99 -0.63 -18.10
C ARG A 28 26.21 -1.80 -17.50
N ASN A 29 25.40 -1.55 -16.45
CA ASN A 29 24.72 -2.62 -15.69
C ASN A 29 23.21 -2.38 -15.57
N PRO A 30 22.45 -2.18 -16.67
CA PRO A 30 21.03 -1.79 -16.61
C PRO A 30 20.16 -2.85 -15.92
N ALA A 31 20.44 -4.14 -16.11
CA ALA A 31 19.70 -5.23 -15.49
C ALA A 31 19.87 -5.25 -13.97
N VAL A 32 21.11 -5.07 -13.49
CA VAL A 32 21.40 -4.99 -12.04
C VAL A 32 20.72 -3.79 -11.41
N ILE A 33 20.78 -2.64 -12.07
CA ILE A 33 20.13 -1.41 -11.60
C ILE A 33 18.60 -1.57 -11.55
N LYS A 34 18.01 -2.23 -12.54
CA LYS A 34 16.57 -2.53 -12.56
C LYS A 34 16.16 -3.39 -11.35
N GLU A 35 16.94 -4.42 -11.04
CA GLU A 35 16.65 -5.30 -9.88
C GLU A 35 16.83 -4.56 -8.55
N ILE A 36 17.91 -3.76 -8.40
CA ILE A 36 18.12 -2.93 -7.21
C ILE A 36 16.95 -1.96 -7.01
N ARG A 37 16.50 -1.28 -8.07
CA ARG A 37 15.32 -0.39 -8.01
C ARG A 37 14.07 -1.13 -7.57
N LYS A 38 13.78 -2.29 -8.17
CA LYS A 38 12.63 -3.12 -7.81
C LYS A 38 12.62 -3.47 -6.32
N ARG A 39 13.77 -3.92 -5.79
CA ARG A 39 13.91 -4.25 -4.34
C ARG A 39 13.76 -3.02 -3.45
N THR A 40 14.35 -1.90 -3.86
CA THR A 40 14.27 -0.64 -3.11
C THR A 40 12.84 -0.11 -3.08
N ASP A 41 12.13 -0.17 -4.21
CA ASP A 41 10.74 0.28 -4.30
C ASP A 41 9.79 -0.61 -3.50
N ALA A 42 10.03 -1.93 -3.49
CA ALA A 42 9.28 -2.87 -2.64
C ALA A 42 9.45 -2.53 -1.14
N LYS A 43 10.70 -2.33 -0.68
CA LYS A 43 10.99 -1.93 0.71
C LYS A 43 10.35 -0.58 1.07
N ARG A 44 10.40 0.41 0.16
CA ARG A 44 9.76 1.71 0.37
C ARG A 44 8.24 1.59 0.46
N LYS A 45 7.63 0.77 -0.40
CA LYS A 45 6.18 0.52 -0.39
C LYS A 45 5.76 -0.13 0.93
N GLN A 46 6.50 -1.14 1.39
CA GLN A 46 6.25 -1.79 2.67
C GLN A 46 6.35 -0.78 3.82
N LYS A 47 7.45 -0.04 3.93
CA LYS A 47 7.64 0.97 4.98
C LYS A 47 6.53 2.01 5.01
N ARG A 48 6.08 2.49 3.83
CA ARG A 48 4.92 3.41 3.76
C ARG A 48 3.65 2.76 4.30
N ARG A 49 3.42 1.48 3.98
CA ARG A 49 2.25 0.75 4.48
C ARG A 49 2.28 0.61 6.00
N GLU A 50 3.43 0.25 6.55
CA GLU A 50 3.65 0.18 8.00
C GLU A 50 3.34 1.51 8.68
N GLN A 51 3.93 2.60 8.19
CA GLN A 51 3.70 3.94 8.72
C GLN A 51 2.24 4.40 8.59
N GLU A 52 1.55 4.02 7.51
CA GLU A 52 0.14 4.34 7.31
C GLU A 52 -0.76 3.58 8.28
N LEU A 53 -0.51 2.28 8.48
CA LEU A 53 -1.24 1.45 9.44
C LEU A 53 -1.09 1.97 10.86
N GLU A 54 0.13 2.29 11.28
CA GLU A 54 0.40 2.81 12.60
C GLU A 54 -0.24 4.19 12.81
N ARG A 55 -0.04 5.11 11.86
CA ARG A 55 -0.55 6.48 11.96
C ARG A 55 -2.08 6.56 11.97
N ARG A 56 -2.76 5.74 11.14
CA ARG A 56 -4.22 5.79 10.98
C ARG A 56 -4.97 4.95 12.00
N TYR A 57 -4.40 3.82 12.36
CA TYR A 57 -5.13 2.77 13.08
C TYR A 57 -4.42 2.29 14.34
N GLY A 58 -3.20 2.75 14.61
CA GLY A 58 -2.37 2.22 15.71
C GLY A 58 -1.99 0.75 15.53
N LEU A 59 -2.03 0.24 14.30
CA LEU A 59 -1.72 -1.15 13.96
C LEU A 59 -0.29 -1.30 13.48
N THR A 60 0.41 -2.30 13.98
CA THR A 60 1.63 -2.77 13.33
C THR A 60 1.30 -3.56 12.05
N TYR A 61 2.30 -3.72 11.19
CA TYR A 61 2.13 -4.58 10.01
C TYR A 61 1.90 -6.05 10.39
N SER A 62 2.47 -6.50 11.52
CA SER A 62 2.25 -7.83 12.07
C SER A 62 0.78 -8.04 12.48
N ASP A 63 0.16 -7.05 13.13
CA ASP A 63 -1.26 -7.11 13.51
C ASP A 63 -2.15 -7.19 12.27
N TYR A 64 -1.85 -6.40 11.24
CA TYR A 64 -2.55 -6.48 9.96
C TYR A 64 -2.44 -7.87 9.32
N LEU A 65 -1.26 -8.48 9.32
CA LEU A 65 -1.07 -9.84 8.80
C LEU A 65 -1.80 -10.89 9.62
N ALA A 66 -1.81 -10.77 10.94
CA ALA A 66 -2.57 -11.66 11.83
C ALA A 66 -4.08 -11.57 11.56
N MET A 67 -4.61 -10.37 11.35
CA MET A 67 -6.01 -10.17 10.95
C MET A 67 -6.28 -10.79 9.57
N LEU A 68 -5.38 -10.59 8.60
CA LEU A 68 -5.51 -11.15 7.26
C LEU A 68 -5.53 -12.68 7.28
N ASP A 69 -4.67 -13.29 8.08
CA ASP A 69 -4.61 -14.74 8.29
C ASP A 69 -5.88 -15.26 8.96
N SER A 70 -6.34 -14.62 10.03
CA SER A 70 -7.58 -14.99 10.72
C SER A 70 -8.81 -14.94 9.82
N GLN A 71 -8.83 -14.04 8.83
CA GLN A 71 -9.86 -13.91 7.80
C GLN A 71 -9.58 -14.76 6.54
N LYS A 72 -8.51 -15.60 6.53
CA LYS A 72 -8.10 -16.42 5.39
C LYS A 72 -7.87 -15.60 4.12
N GLY A 73 -7.44 -14.35 4.25
CA GLY A 73 -7.25 -13.43 3.13
C GLY A 73 -8.55 -12.89 2.49
N LEU A 74 -9.70 -13.06 3.15
CA LEU A 74 -11.02 -12.72 2.62
C LEU A 74 -11.62 -11.50 3.32
N CYS A 75 -12.53 -10.81 2.64
CA CYS A 75 -13.32 -9.72 3.19
C CYS A 75 -14.28 -10.22 4.27
N SER A 76 -14.33 -9.57 5.43
CA SER A 76 -15.24 -9.97 6.54
C SER A 76 -16.74 -9.86 6.22
N ILE A 77 -17.13 -9.15 5.16
CA ILE A 77 -18.55 -8.99 4.80
C ILE A 77 -18.95 -9.96 3.68
N CYS A 78 -18.23 -9.93 2.55
CA CYS A 78 -18.64 -10.72 1.38
C CYS A 78 -17.88 -12.04 1.21
N GLU A 79 -16.95 -12.34 2.12
CA GLU A 79 -16.13 -13.55 2.13
C GLU A 79 -15.39 -13.83 0.81
N ARG A 80 -15.12 -12.77 0.05
CA ARG A 80 -14.39 -12.83 -1.22
C ARG A 80 -13.04 -12.12 -1.09
N PRO A 81 -12.03 -12.51 -1.87
CA PRO A 81 -10.77 -11.79 -1.94
C PRO A 81 -10.96 -10.40 -2.57
N GLU A 82 -10.01 -9.51 -2.32
CA GLU A 82 -9.97 -8.23 -3.04
C GLU A 82 -9.78 -8.45 -4.55
N ARG A 83 -10.53 -7.71 -5.36
CA ARG A 83 -10.48 -7.80 -6.82
C ARG A 83 -9.98 -6.52 -7.47
N LEU A 84 -9.96 -5.43 -6.72
CA LEU A 84 -9.55 -4.14 -7.25
C LEU A 84 -8.05 -4.14 -7.52
N LEU A 85 -7.70 -3.78 -8.76
CA LEU A 85 -6.32 -3.64 -9.14
C LEU A 85 -5.80 -2.25 -8.79
N GLY A 86 -4.60 -2.21 -8.25
CA GLY A 86 -3.84 -0.99 -8.06
C GLY A 86 -2.96 -0.68 -9.27
N ARG A 87 -2.07 0.28 -9.09
CA ARG A 87 -1.09 0.67 -10.11
C ARG A 87 -0.23 -0.54 -10.52
N GLY A 88 -0.08 -0.78 -11.81
CA GLY A 88 0.69 -1.90 -12.35
C GLY A 88 -0.04 -3.25 -12.35
N GLY A 89 -1.38 -3.27 -12.21
CA GLY A 89 -2.17 -4.49 -12.31
C GLY A 89 -2.06 -5.42 -11.09
N ILE A 90 -1.52 -4.94 -9.98
CA ILE A 90 -1.37 -5.72 -8.75
C ILE A 90 -2.65 -5.60 -7.93
N VAL A 91 -3.19 -6.71 -7.43
CA VAL A 91 -4.35 -6.72 -6.52
C VAL A 91 -4.03 -5.87 -5.29
N ARG A 92 -4.97 -5.00 -4.91
CA ARG A 92 -4.82 -4.16 -3.72
C ARG A 92 -4.95 -5.00 -2.44
N PRO A 93 -4.28 -4.62 -1.35
CA PRO A 93 -4.54 -5.24 -0.06
C PRO A 93 -5.95 -4.89 0.44
N LEU A 94 -6.54 -5.75 1.27
CA LEU A 94 -7.77 -5.43 1.98
C LEU A 94 -7.60 -4.16 2.83
N ASN A 95 -8.67 -3.38 2.94
CA ASN A 95 -8.70 -2.15 3.73
C ASN A 95 -8.98 -2.48 5.20
N VAL A 96 -8.32 -1.76 6.10
CA VAL A 96 -8.69 -1.79 7.52
C VAL A 96 -9.99 -1.01 7.70
N ASP A 97 -11.00 -1.67 8.23
CA ASP A 97 -12.26 -1.07 8.61
C ASP A 97 -12.27 -0.73 10.10
N HIS A 98 -12.81 0.41 10.46
CA HIS A 98 -12.85 0.90 11.83
C HIS A 98 -14.09 1.75 12.09
N CYS A 99 -14.51 1.81 13.33
CA CYS A 99 -15.60 2.68 13.76
C CYS A 99 -15.13 4.15 13.77
N HIS A 100 -15.79 5.02 13.02
CA HIS A 100 -15.42 6.43 12.92
C HIS A 100 -15.60 7.22 14.24
N THR A 101 -16.41 6.70 15.16
CA THR A 101 -16.67 7.35 16.46
C THR A 101 -15.67 6.89 17.53
N SER A 102 -15.40 5.58 17.60
CA SER A 102 -14.55 5.00 18.67
C SER A 102 -13.14 4.63 18.19
N ASN A 103 -12.83 4.77 16.90
CA ASN A 103 -11.62 4.29 16.23
C ASN A 103 -11.32 2.78 16.42
N LYS A 104 -12.28 2.03 16.97
CA LYS A 104 -12.15 0.58 17.16
C LYS A 104 -12.09 -0.11 15.80
N ILE A 105 -11.07 -0.94 15.60
CA ILE A 105 -10.91 -1.74 14.39
C ILE A 105 -11.96 -2.86 14.40
N ARG A 106 -12.65 -3.02 13.28
CA ARG A 106 -13.72 -4.01 13.08
C ARG A 106 -13.25 -5.23 12.29
N GLY A 107 -12.36 -5.03 11.31
CA GLY A 107 -11.84 -6.09 10.48
C GLY A 107 -11.20 -5.58 9.19
N LEU A 108 -10.96 -6.50 8.24
CA LEU A 108 -10.45 -6.18 6.92
C LEU A 108 -11.54 -6.37 5.87
N LEU A 109 -11.74 -5.36 5.03
CA LEU A 109 -12.76 -5.36 3.99
C LEU A 109 -12.15 -5.17 2.60
N CYS A 110 -12.78 -5.74 1.57
CA CYS A 110 -12.50 -5.36 0.21
C CYS A 110 -12.95 -3.91 -0.06
N ALA A 111 -12.39 -3.29 -1.08
CA ALA A 111 -12.67 -1.89 -1.41
C ALA A 111 -14.17 -1.62 -1.61
N SER A 112 -14.89 -2.55 -2.25
CA SER A 112 -16.33 -2.41 -2.51
C SER A 112 -17.17 -2.43 -1.22
N CYS A 113 -16.91 -3.37 -0.31
CA CYS A 113 -17.64 -3.45 0.95
C CYS A 113 -17.32 -2.26 1.86
N ASN A 114 -16.05 -1.86 1.93
CA ASN A 114 -15.64 -0.69 2.71
C ASN A 114 -16.30 0.60 2.19
N LEU A 115 -16.37 0.76 0.86
CA LEU A 115 -17.04 1.90 0.25
C LEU A 115 -18.56 1.87 0.48
N ALA A 116 -19.19 0.69 0.41
CA ALA A 116 -20.61 0.53 0.66
C ALA A 116 -21.01 0.95 2.08
N LEU A 117 -20.23 0.53 3.09
CA LEU A 117 -20.45 0.99 4.48
C LEU A 117 -20.30 2.49 4.61
N GLY A 118 -19.22 3.07 4.02
CA GLY A 118 -18.98 4.51 4.06
C GLY A 118 -20.10 5.31 3.37
N ASN A 119 -20.59 4.86 2.21
CA ASN A 119 -21.69 5.52 1.48
C ASN A 119 -23.02 5.47 2.25
N LEU A 120 -23.22 4.47 3.09
CA LEU A 120 -24.35 4.35 4.00
C LEU A 120 -24.05 4.86 5.42
N GLU A 121 -22.95 5.65 5.56
CA GLU A 121 -22.58 6.36 6.80
C GLU A 121 -22.39 5.43 8.01
N ASP A 122 -22.03 4.15 7.78
CA ASP A 122 -22.01 3.11 8.82
C ASP A 122 -23.36 2.97 9.57
N ASN A 123 -24.44 3.48 8.99
CA ASN A 123 -25.74 3.56 9.61
C ASN A 123 -26.51 2.25 9.46
N ILE A 124 -26.72 1.56 10.58
CA ILE A 124 -27.44 0.28 10.62
C ILE A 124 -28.89 0.40 10.10
N PHE A 125 -29.54 1.53 10.34
CA PHE A 125 -30.88 1.77 9.82
C PHE A 125 -30.90 1.83 8.28
N TYR A 126 -29.96 2.56 7.66
CA TYR A 126 -29.87 2.61 6.20
C TYR A 126 -29.52 1.26 5.59
N LEU A 127 -28.64 0.49 6.24
CA LEU A 127 -28.33 -0.86 5.81
C LEU A 127 -29.53 -1.79 5.86
N LYS A 128 -30.32 -1.75 6.93
CA LYS A 128 -31.57 -2.51 7.04
C LYS A 128 -32.61 -2.08 6.01
N SER A 129 -32.74 -0.78 5.77
CA SER A 129 -33.64 -0.25 4.74
C SER A 129 -33.22 -0.70 3.33
N ALA A 130 -31.93 -0.76 3.06
CA ALA A 130 -31.41 -1.26 1.78
C ALA A 130 -31.71 -2.76 1.60
N ILE A 131 -31.61 -3.56 2.65
CA ILE A 131 -32.00 -4.98 2.63
C ILE A 131 -33.49 -5.10 2.30
N SER A 132 -34.35 -4.42 3.05
CA SER A 132 -35.81 -4.47 2.82
C SER A 132 -36.19 -3.99 1.43
N TYR A 133 -35.52 -2.96 0.91
CA TYR A 133 -35.70 -2.49 -0.45
C TYR A 133 -35.40 -3.58 -1.49
N LEU A 134 -34.31 -4.31 -1.33
CA LEU A 134 -33.95 -5.40 -2.23
C LEU A 134 -34.93 -6.58 -2.11
N GLU A 135 -35.30 -6.98 -0.90
CA GLU A 135 -36.27 -8.06 -0.64
C GLU A 135 -37.60 -7.78 -1.31
N ASN A 136 -38.13 -6.56 -1.17
CA ASN A 136 -39.42 -6.17 -1.73
C ASN A 136 -39.41 -6.00 -3.27
N ASN A 137 -38.26 -5.94 -3.91
CA ASN A 137 -38.14 -5.70 -5.33
C ASN A 137 -37.47 -6.85 -6.11
N ASN A 138 -36.92 -7.85 -5.43
CA ASN A 138 -36.29 -9.01 -6.11
C ASN A 138 -37.29 -9.95 -6.80
N GLU A 139 -38.54 -9.97 -6.38
CA GLU A 139 -39.60 -10.79 -7.03
C GLU A 139 -40.01 -10.25 -8.41
N LYS A 140 -39.60 -9.03 -8.77
CA LYS A 140 -39.90 -8.41 -10.08
C LYS A 140 -38.86 -8.67 -11.17
N LEU A 141 -37.78 -9.38 -10.87
CA LEU A 141 -36.66 -9.63 -11.79
C LEU A 141 -36.54 -11.11 -12.22
N LEU A 142 -37.48 -11.96 -11.84
CA LEU A 142 -37.68 -13.31 -12.32
C LEU A 142 -38.96 -13.41 -13.17
#